data_b7a70f6196b7af26cea59487bf0e73ba
#
_entry.id   b7a70f6196b7af26cea59487bf0e73ba
#
_cell.length_a   1.000
_cell.length_b   1.000
_cell.length_c   1.000
_cell.angle_alpha   90.00
_cell.angle_beta   90.00
_cell.angle_gamma   90.00
#
_symmetry.space_group_name_H-M   'P 1'
#
loop_
_entity.id
_entity.type
_entity.pdbx_description
1 polymer ?
#
loop_
_entity_poly.entity_id
_entity_poly.type
_entity_poly.pdbx_seq_one_letter_code
_entity_poly.pdbx_strand_id
1 'polypeptide(L)'
;MAHFQFKIKLRGITKPPVWRRVDVPAKISFEVFHQIIQDVFGWYGQHLWHFTPNSYGTYPVIAMLQIEEAEWEEAPDLDATQTTLDKIFHREGDKFTYTYDFGDDWIHEILLEKITDEESNKVYLLKAKGATPLEDCGGIWGHEHMKKVLANPEHPEYEEYCELLAMDPGDYYDFSDPDIECGEIGEVILE
;
A
#
# COMPACT_ATOMS: atom_id res chain seq x y z
N MET A 1 -2.67 23.61 8.76
CA MET A 1 -1.83 22.43 9.06
C MET A 1 -1.30 21.90 7.73
N ALA A 2 -0.04 21.47 7.65
CA ALA A 2 0.46 20.90 6.40
C ALA A 2 -0.23 19.58 6.07
N HIS A 3 -0.59 19.40 4.81
CA HIS A 3 -1.05 18.15 4.22
C HIS A 3 -0.04 17.69 3.19
N PHE A 4 0.11 16.39 3.08
CA PHE A 4 1.00 15.72 2.16
C PHE A 4 0.19 14.92 1.13
N GLN A 5 0.36 15.25 -0.14
CA GLN A 5 -0.16 14.45 -1.23
C GLN A 5 0.89 13.42 -1.64
N PHE A 6 0.60 12.16 -1.41
CA PHE A 6 1.46 11.06 -1.82
C PHE A 6 0.94 10.32 -3.04
N LYS A 7 1.86 9.88 -3.88
CA LYS A 7 1.61 8.80 -4.82
C LYS A 7 2.29 7.54 -4.32
N ILE A 8 1.51 6.50 -4.10
CA ILE A 8 1.92 5.20 -3.59
C ILE A 8 1.74 4.19 -4.72
N LYS A 9 2.82 3.57 -5.19
CA LYS A 9 2.81 2.69 -6.36
C LYS A 9 3.43 1.35 -6.04
N LEU A 10 2.73 0.26 -6.33
CA LEU A 10 3.27 -1.10 -6.27
C LEU A 10 4.41 -1.26 -7.29
N ARG A 11 5.57 -1.69 -6.79
CA ARG A 11 6.72 -2.02 -7.62
C ARG A 11 6.48 -3.35 -8.36
N GLY A 12 7.00 -3.44 -9.57
CA GLY A 12 6.96 -4.68 -10.35
C GLY A 12 5.68 -4.89 -11.17
N ILE A 13 4.55 -4.29 -10.81
CA ILE A 13 3.31 -4.37 -11.58
C ILE A 13 3.20 -3.18 -12.53
N THR A 14 3.17 -3.46 -13.84
CA THR A 14 3.27 -2.41 -14.87
C THR A 14 2.13 -2.41 -15.89
N LYS A 15 1.41 -3.52 -16.04
CA LYS A 15 0.38 -3.69 -17.08
C LYS A 15 -0.87 -4.39 -16.53
N PRO A 16 -1.84 -3.61 -16.04
CA PRO A 16 -1.79 -2.17 -15.72
C PRO A 16 -0.94 -1.87 -14.50
N PRO A 17 -0.43 -0.64 -14.31
CA PRO A 17 0.24 -0.26 -13.09
C PRO A 17 -0.78 -0.10 -11.96
N VAL A 18 -0.43 -0.51 -10.74
CA VAL A 18 -1.26 -0.37 -9.54
C VAL A 18 -0.70 0.75 -8.67
N TRP A 19 -1.50 1.77 -8.41
CA TRP A 19 -1.12 2.89 -7.57
C TRP A 19 -2.33 3.64 -7.01
N ARG A 20 -2.10 4.33 -5.89
CA ARG A 20 -3.05 5.19 -5.20
C ARG A 20 -2.42 6.58 -5.01
N ARG A 21 -3.25 7.62 -5.06
CA ARG A 21 -2.85 8.98 -4.69
C ARG A 21 -3.72 9.43 -3.54
N VAL A 22 -3.10 9.69 -2.40
CA VAL A 22 -3.77 10.10 -1.16
C VAL A 22 -3.33 11.49 -0.74
N ASP A 23 -4.21 12.20 -0.05
CA ASP A 23 -3.90 13.42 0.68
C ASP A 23 -4.15 13.17 2.16
N VAL A 24 -3.14 13.46 2.99
CA VAL A 24 -3.15 13.12 4.41
C VAL A 24 -2.53 14.25 5.25
N PRO A 25 -2.95 14.44 6.51
CA PRO A 25 -2.28 15.36 7.42
C PRO A 25 -0.81 14.96 7.64
N ALA A 26 0.10 15.93 7.58
CA ALA A 26 1.54 15.68 7.69
C ALA A 26 1.97 15.16 9.07
N LYS A 27 1.17 15.36 10.10
CA LYS A 27 1.46 14.96 11.49
C LYS A 27 0.94 13.60 11.90
N ILE A 28 0.37 12.82 10.98
CA ILE A 28 0.03 11.43 11.30
C ILE A 28 1.28 10.59 11.51
N SER A 29 1.18 9.54 12.34
CA SER A 29 2.24 8.57 12.55
C SER A 29 2.40 7.64 11.34
N PHE A 30 3.54 6.96 11.22
CA PHE A 30 3.73 5.93 10.20
C PHE A 30 2.81 4.72 10.41
N GLU A 31 2.40 4.42 11.65
CA GLU A 31 1.37 3.41 11.93
C GLU A 31 0.03 3.80 11.29
N VAL A 32 -0.44 5.03 11.51
CA VAL A 32 -1.67 5.53 10.87
C VAL A 32 -1.53 5.55 9.34
N PHE A 33 -0.35 5.90 8.83
CA PHE A 33 -0.11 5.87 7.39
C PHE A 33 -0.13 4.46 6.81
N HIS A 34 0.38 3.46 7.56
CA HIS A 34 0.22 2.05 7.22
C HIS A 34 -1.27 1.68 7.08
N GLN A 35 -2.13 2.03 8.08
CA GLN A 35 -3.56 1.73 8.01
C GLN A 35 -4.21 2.37 6.77
N ILE A 36 -3.89 3.63 6.49
CA ILE A 36 -4.40 4.31 5.28
C ILE A 36 -3.96 3.58 4.01
N ILE A 37 -2.72 3.09 3.94
CA ILE A 37 -2.24 2.31 2.79
C ILE A 37 -3.04 1.01 2.66
N GLN A 38 -3.26 0.29 3.77
CA GLN A 38 -4.06 -0.93 3.77
C GLN A 38 -5.48 -0.67 3.27
N ASP A 39 -6.14 0.36 3.78
CA ASP A 39 -7.51 0.75 3.39
C ASP A 39 -7.61 1.05 1.89
N VAL A 40 -6.70 1.86 1.34
CA VAL A 40 -6.76 2.25 -0.08
C VAL A 40 -6.31 1.17 -1.06
N PHE A 41 -5.59 0.15 -0.57
CA PHE A 41 -5.28 -1.05 -1.35
C PHE A 41 -6.27 -2.19 -1.10
N GLY A 42 -7.12 -2.11 -0.06
CA GLY A 42 -8.12 -3.12 0.28
C GLY A 42 -7.50 -4.39 0.88
N TRP A 43 -6.37 -4.27 1.57
CA TRP A 43 -5.72 -5.35 2.31
C TRP A 43 -6.13 -5.35 3.78
N TYR A 44 -5.89 -6.47 4.48
CA TYR A 44 -6.37 -6.68 5.85
C TYR A 44 -5.36 -6.36 6.95
N GLY A 45 -4.11 -6.02 6.59
CA GLY A 45 -3.06 -5.63 7.55
C GLY A 45 -2.60 -6.76 8.47
N GLN A 46 -2.65 -8.02 8.03
CA GLN A 46 -2.36 -9.19 8.85
C GLN A 46 -0.88 -9.58 8.86
N HIS A 47 -0.06 -8.96 8.01
CA HIS A 47 1.35 -9.29 7.86
C HIS A 47 2.27 -8.22 8.41
N LEU A 48 3.54 -8.56 8.61
CA LEU A 48 4.58 -7.63 9.01
C LEU A 48 4.86 -6.60 7.91
N TRP A 49 5.27 -5.42 8.34
CA TRP A 49 5.56 -4.32 7.45
C TRP A 49 6.64 -3.39 8.00
N HIS A 50 7.29 -2.66 7.12
CA HIS A 50 8.18 -1.57 7.47
C HIS A 50 8.21 -0.45 6.43
N PHE A 51 8.71 0.70 6.85
CA PHE A 51 9.08 1.79 5.95
C PHE A 51 10.59 2.00 5.98
N THR A 52 11.19 2.24 4.80
CA THR A 52 12.62 2.48 4.63
C THR A 52 12.88 3.50 3.52
N PRO A 53 14.05 4.17 3.47
CA PRO A 53 14.35 5.13 2.39
C PRO A 53 14.35 4.51 0.99
N ASN A 54 14.79 3.26 0.83
CA ASN A 54 14.90 2.62 -0.48
C ASN A 54 14.90 1.10 -0.41
N SER A 55 13.82 0.49 0.13
CA SER A 55 13.73 -0.96 0.29
C SER A 55 14.75 -1.54 1.31
N TYR A 56 14.94 -2.86 1.31
CA TYR A 56 15.79 -3.55 2.29
C TYR A 56 17.22 -2.99 2.38
N GLY A 57 17.77 -3.08 3.58
CA GLY A 57 19.15 -2.69 3.85
C GLY A 57 19.41 -1.18 3.83
N THR A 58 18.36 -0.35 3.87
CA THR A 58 18.50 1.11 3.98
C THR A 58 17.90 1.62 5.29
N TYR A 59 18.47 2.66 5.85
CA TYR A 59 18.15 3.20 7.17
C TYR A 59 17.66 4.64 7.08
N PRO A 60 16.76 5.13 7.98
CA PRO A 60 16.21 4.37 9.10
C PRO A 60 15.14 3.34 8.66
N VAL A 61 15.00 2.25 9.42
CA VAL A 61 13.86 1.33 9.37
C VAL A 61 12.81 1.84 10.37
N ILE A 62 11.60 2.09 9.89
CA ILE A 62 10.46 2.53 10.70
C ILE A 62 9.44 1.40 10.72
N ALA A 63 9.16 0.84 11.89
CA ALA A 63 8.19 -0.24 12.09
C ALA A 63 7.66 -0.24 13.53
N MET A 64 6.80 -1.18 13.86
CA MET A 64 6.31 -1.38 15.23
C MET A 64 7.40 -1.99 16.09
N LEU A 65 7.79 -1.33 17.19
CA LEU A 65 8.80 -1.85 18.13
C LEU A 65 8.28 -2.95 19.04
N GLN A 66 6.96 -3.06 19.26
CA GLN A 66 6.35 -3.92 20.28
C GLN A 66 5.71 -5.19 19.71
N ILE A 67 6.15 -5.67 18.56
CA ILE A 67 5.69 -6.95 18.04
C ILE A 67 6.57 -8.05 18.66
N GLU A 68 6.10 -8.70 19.74
CA GLU A 68 6.82 -9.78 20.44
C GLU A 68 7.10 -11.01 19.55
N GLU A 69 6.30 -11.18 18.49
CA GLU A 69 6.42 -12.31 17.54
C GLU A 69 7.26 -11.96 16.30
N ALA A 70 7.64 -10.71 16.12
CA ALA A 70 8.48 -10.31 15.00
C ALA A 70 9.93 -10.69 15.32
N GLU A 71 10.43 -11.75 14.72
CA GLU A 71 11.85 -12.08 14.70
C GLU A 71 12.59 -11.09 13.78
N TRP A 72 12.71 -9.84 14.24
CA TRP A 72 13.59 -8.89 13.59
C TRP A 72 15.03 -9.36 13.82
N GLU A 73 15.81 -9.55 12.74
CA GLU A 73 17.26 -9.78 12.87
C GLU A 73 17.93 -8.60 13.60
N GLU A 74 17.44 -7.37 13.37
CA GLU A 74 17.81 -6.16 14.08
C GLU A 74 16.55 -5.35 14.39
N ALA A 75 16.47 -4.75 15.59
CA ALA A 75 15.33 -3.92 15.98
C ALA A 75 15.20 -2.72 15.02
N PRO A 76 13.96 -2.27 14.71
CA PRO A 76 13.73 -1.05 13.93
C PRO A 76 14.40 0.17 14.56
N ASP A 77 14.87 1.10 13.72
CA ASP A 77 15.54 2.33 14.20
C ASP A 77 14.57 3.32 14.83
N LEU A 78 13.33 3.37 14.31
CA LEU A 78 12.29 4.30 14.74
C LEU A 78 10.96 3.58 14.95
N ASP A 79 10.28 3.96 16.02
CA ASP A 79 8.92 3.48 16.32
C ASP A 79 7.90 4.16 15.41
N ALA A 80 7.15 3.34 14.65
CA ALA A 80 6.12 3.82 13.74
C ALA A 80 4.97 4.54 14.45
N THR A 81 4.69 4.23 15.71
CA THR A 81 3.64 4.90 16.51
C THR A 81 4.04 6.32 16.91
N GLN A 82 5.34 6.58 17.07
CA GLN A 82 5.90 7.85 17.56
C GLN A 82 6.53 8.71 16.46
N THR A 83 6.75 8.13 15.29
CA THR A 83 7.37 8.83 14.16
C THR A 83 6.29 9.34 13.23
N THR A 84 6.20 10.66 13.08
CA THR A 84 5.26 11.34 12.19
C THR A 84 5.85 11.59 10.80
N LEU A 85 4.99 11.72 9.79
CA LEU A 85 5.43 11.88 8.40
C LEU A 85 6.29 13.12 8.19
N ASP A 86 5.98 14.24 8.89
CA ASP A 86 6.72 15.50 8.80
C ASP A 86 8.14 15.44 9.38
N LYS A 87 8.47 14.39 10.14
CA LYS A 87 9.84 14.11 10.60
C LYS A 87 10.73 13.49 9.51
N ILE A 88 10.13 12.93 8.49
CA ILE A 88 10.81 12.19 7.41
C ILE A 88 10.70 12.91 6.06
N PHE A 89 9.51 13.40 5.73
CA PHE A 89 9.25 14.08 4.47
C PHE A 89 9.31 15.61 4.66
N HIS A 90 10.19 16.28 3.92
CA HIS A 90 10.46 17.70 4.11
C HIS A 90 10.21 18.56 2.86
N ARG A 91 10.22 17.95 1.68
CA ARG A 91 10.05 18.65 0.39
C ARG A 91 9.39 17.78 -0.66
N GLU A 92 8.70 18.41 -1.57
CA GLU A 92 8.17 17.74 -2.76
C GLU A 92 9.29 17.02 -3.53
N GLY A 93 9.01 15.79 -3.94
CA GLY A 93 9.98 14.89 -4.56
C GLY A 93 10.66 13.92 -3.60
N ASP A 94 10.50 14.08 -2.28
CA ASP A 94 11.02 13.11 -1.31
C ASP A 94 10.37 11.74 -1.54
N LYS A 95 11.17 10.69 -1.40
CA LYS A 95 10.77 9.31 -1.66
C LYS A 95 11.05 8.44 -0.45
N PHE A 96 10.19 7.45 -0.26
CA PHE A 96 10.36 6.41 0.73
C PHE A 96 9.80 5.11 0.17
N THR A 97 10.00 4.00 0.85
CA THR A 97 9.48 2.68 0.46
C THR A 97 8.69 2.12 1.63
N TYR A 98 7.55 1.53 1.32
CA TYR A 98 6.78 0.71 2.25
C TYR A 98 6.78 -0.72 1.75
N THR A 99 7.18 -1.66 2.59
CA THR A 99 7.13 -3.10 2.31
C THR A 99 6.10 -3.72 3.24
N TYR A 100 5.18 -4.46 2.67
CA TYR A 100 4.13 -5.20 3.35
C TYR A 100 4.22 -6.67 2.98
N ASP A 101 4.04 -7.55 3.96
CA ASP A 101 4.17 -8.99 3.82
C ASP A 101 5.57 -9.39 3.31
N PHE A 102 6.45 -9.78 4.22
CA PHE A 102 7.84 -10.16 3.88
C PHE A 102 7.94 -11.51 3.13
N GLY A 103 6.82 -12.28 3.07
CA GLY A 103 6.71 -13.47 2.24
C GLY A 103 6.41 -13.15 0.78
N ASP A 104 5.43 -12.29 0.54
CA ASP A 104 4.98 -11.85 -0.80
C ASP A 104 5.74 -10.65 -1.34
N ASP A 105 6.45 -9.92 -0.49
CA ASP A 105 7.32 -8.78 -0.86
C ASP A 105 6.58 -7.64 -1.59
N TRP A 106 5.43 -7.21 -1.04
CA TRP A 106 4.66 -6.11 -1.59
C TRP A 106 5.34 -4.76 -1.35
N ILE A 107 6.27 -4.40 -2.23
CA ILE A 107 7.05 -3.17 -2.15
C ILE A 107 6.31 -2.02 -2.83
N HIS A 108 6.07 -0.93 -2.08
CA HIS A 108 5.43 0.28 -2.55
C HIS A 108 6.43 1.43 -2.61
N GLU A 109 6.50 2.09 -3.75
CA GLU A 109 7.23 3.35 -3.92
C GLU A 109 6.33 4.50 -3.49
N ILE A 110 6.72 5.23 -2.45
CA ILE A 110 6.04 6.41 -1.93
C ILE A 110 6.76 7.65 -2.46
N LEU A 111 6.02 8.54 -3.11
CA LEU A 111 6.51 9.82 -3.60
C LEU A 111 5.66 10.93 -2.99
N LEU A 112 6.28 11.86 -2.24
CA LEU A 112 5.65 13.11 -1.85
C LEU A 112 5.53 14.01 -3.09
N GLU A 113 4.33 14.12 -3.66
CA GLU A 113 4.09 14.90 -4.87
C GLU A 113 3.85 16.38 -4.57
N LYS A 114 3.16 16.68 -3.45
CA LYS A 114 2.76 18.02 -3.11
C LYS A 114 2.63 18.23 -1.60
N ILE A 115 2.98 19.43 -1.15
CA ILE A 115 2.71 19.93 0.21
C ILE A 115 1.67 21.02 0.10
N THR A 116 0.55 20.90 0.83
CA THR A 116 -0.53 21.87 0.88
C THR A 116 -0.72 22.37 2.31
N ASP A 117 -1.35 23.52 2.47
CA ASP A 117 -1.73 24.02 3.78
C ASP A 117 -3.26 23.96 3.89
N GLU A 118 -3.75 22.98 4.62
CA GLU A 118 -5.18 22.76 4.86
C GLU A 118 -5.45 22.64 6.36
N GLU A 119 -6.54 23.24 6.82
CA GLU A 119 -7.00 23.11 8.21
C GLU A 119 -7.98 21.95 8.34
N SER A 120 -7.50 20.72 8.09
CA SER A 120 -8.32 19.51 8.11
C SER A 120 -7.51 18.35 8.67
N ASN A 121 -8.16 17.44 9.39
CA ASN A 121 -7.62 16.14 9.78
C ASN A 121 -8.21 14.99 8.93
N LYS A 122 -8.84 15.32 7.81
CA LYS A 122 -9.44 14.37 6.88
C LYS A 122 -8.38 13.75 5.96
N VAL A 123 -8.68 12.55 5.55
CA VAL A 123 -7.88 11.76 4.60
C VAL A 123 -8.67 11.59 3.32
N TYR A 124 -8.02 11.79 2.17
CA TYR A 124 -8.65 11.67 0.87
C TYR A 124 -7.91 10.69 -0.03
N LEU A 125 -8.66 9.81 -0.70
CA LEU A 125 -8.19 9.12 -1.88
C LEU A 125 -8.50 10.00 -3.10
N LEU A 126 -7.48 10.62 -3.67
CA LEU A 126 -7.64 11.57 -4.78
C LEU A 126 -7.73 10.86 -6.14
N LYS A 127 -7.02 9.74 -6.30
CA LYS A 127 -7.00 8.97 -7.53
C LYS A 127 -6.45 7.57 -7.30
N ALA A 128 -7.00 6.61 -8.02
CA ALA A 128 -6.56 5.23 -8.01
C ALA A 128 -6.40 4.69 -9.44
N LYS A 129 -5.61 3.64 -9.61
CA LYS A 129 -5.48 2.90 -10.86
C LYS A 129 -5.00 1.49 -10.58
N GLY A 130 -5.60 0.54 -11.28
CA GLY A 130 -5.27 -0.88 -11.27
C GLY A 130 -5.83 -1.61 -10.06
N ALA A 131 -6.38 -2.79 -10.30
CA ALA A 131 -6.85 -3.71 -9.27
C ALA A 131 -5.69 -4.08 -8.33
N THR A 132 -5.95 -4.06 -7.04
CA THR A 132 -4.98 -4.53 -6.05
C THR A 132 -4.80 -6.04 -6.18
N PRO A 133 -3.57 -6.57 -6.11
CA PRO A 133 -3.35 -8.00 -5.98
C PRO A 133 -4.06 -8.55 -4.74
N LEU A 134 -4.50 -9.80 -4.82
CA LEU A 134 -5.01 -10.51 -3.64
C LEU A 134 -3.90 -10.71 -2.61
N GLU A 135 -4.25 -10.64 -1.32
CA GLU A 135 -3.33 -11.06 -0.26
C GLU A 135 -3.02 -12.55 -0.39
N ASP A 136 -1.84 -12.95 0.07
CA ASP A 136 -1.36 -14.35 0.07
C ASP A 136 -1.35 -15.01 -1.31
N CYS A 137 -1.33 -14.24 -2.39
CA CYS A 137 -1.35 -14.80 -3.75
C CYS A 137 0.03 -15.24 -4.26
N GLY A 138 1.10 -15.10 -3.48
CA GLY A 138 2.48 -15.42 -3.88
C GLY A 138 3.17 -14.25 -4.58
N GLY A 139 2.88 -13.03 -4.13
CA GLY A 139 3.52 -11.82 -4.57
C GLY A 139 3.28 -11.48 -6.06
N ILE A 140 4.22 -10.76 -6.66
CA ILE A 140 4.15 -10.36 -8.08
C ILE A 140 3.96 -11.57 -9.00
N TRP A 141 4.62 -12.68 -8.70
CA TRP A 141 4.57 -13.89 -9.53
C TRP A 141 3.19 -14.53 -9.51
N GLY A 142 2.58 -14.65 -8.34
CA GLY A 142 1.22 -15.19 -8.19
C GLY A 142 0.18 -14.29 -8.85
N HIS A 143 0.30 -12.98 -8.68
CA HIS A 143 -0.57 -12.02 -9.38
C HIS A 143 -0.45 -12.14 -10.92
N GLU A 144 0.75 -12.24 -11.47
CA GLU A 144 0.95 -12.42 -12.91
C GLU A 144 0.51 -13.82 -13.39
N HIS A 145 0.58 -14.86 -12.53
CA HIS A 145 0.02 -16.17 -12.81
C HIS A 145 -1.51 -16.09 -12.90
N MET A 146 -2.17 -15.51 -11.90
CA MET A 146 -3.64 -15.30 -11.88
C MET A 146 -4.11 -14.60 -13.17
N LYS A 147 -3.42 -13.55 -13.62
CA LYS A 147 -3.75 -12.86 -14.89
C LYS A 147 -3.69 -13.79 -16.10
N LYS A 148 -2.73 -14.70 -16.16
CA LYS A 148 -2.61 -15.68 -17.24
C LYS A 148 -3.72 -16.72 -17.19
N VAL A 149 -4.06 -17.18 -15.99
CA VAL A 149 -5.16 -18.14 -15.77
C VAL A 149 -6.48 -17.53 -16.22
N LEU A 150 -6.81 -16.33 -15.73
CA LEU A 150 -8.06 -15.64 -16.07
C LEU A 150 -8.17 -15.25 -17.56
N ALA A 151 -7.05 -15.14 -18.26
CA ALA A 151 -7.03 -14.92 -19.71
C ALA A 151 -7.34 -16.20 -20.53
N ASN A 152 -7.40 -17.38 -19.91
CA ASN A 152 -7.63 -18.66 -20.57
C ASN A 152 -8.69 -19.51 -19.84
N PRO A 153 -9.97 -19.46 -20.27
CA PRO A 153 -11.04 -20.24 -19.64
C PRO A 153 -10.85 -21.77 -19.63
N GLU A 154 -9.96 -22.29 -20.48
CA GLU A 154 -9.61 -23.72 -20.50
C GLU A 154 -8.49 -24.09 -19.51
N HIS A 155 -7.98 -23.11 -18.76
CA HIS A 155 -6.92 -23.37 -17.78
C HIS A 155 -7.47 -24.18 -16.60
N PRO A 156 -6.76 -25.21 -16.10
CA PRO A 156 -7.26 -26.07 -15.02
C PRO A 156 -7.63 -25.32 -13.73
N GLU A 157 -7.00 -24.20 -13.45
CA GLU A 157 -7.21 -23.36 -12.26
C GLU A 157 -8.21 -22.21 -12.51
N TYR A 158 -8.84 -22.12 -13.70
CA TYR A 158 -9.68 -20.98 -14.07
C TYR A 158 -10.88 -20.82 -13.13
N GLU A 159 -11.61 -21.90 -12.86
CA GLU A 159 -12.79 -21.89 -11.99
C GLU A 159 -12.40 -21.52 -10.55
N GLU A 160 -11.25 -21.99 -10.05
CA GLU A 160 -10.75 -21.67 -8.71
C GLU A 160 -10.48 -20.16 -8.55
N TYR A 161 -9.86 -19.52 -9.55
CA TYR A 161 -9.66 -18.07 -9.52
C TYR A 161 -10.94 -17.28 -9.70
N CYS A 162 -11.92 -17.77 -10.46
CA CYS A 162 -13.24 -17.14 -10.53
C CYS A 162 -13.94 -17.17 -9.16
N GLU A 163 -13.91 -18.31 -8.46
CA GLU A 163 -14.46 -18.42 -7.10
C GLU A 163 -13.75 -17.47 -6.13
N LEU A 164 -12.42 -17.42 -6.16
CA LEU A 164 -11.61 -16.56 -5.31
C LEU A 164 -11.91 -15.06 -5.49
N LEU A 165 -12.23 -14.65 -6.73
CA LEU A 165 -12.60 -13.28 -7.09
C LEU A 165 -14.11 -13.02 -7.03
N ALA A 166 -14.91 -13.99 -6.57
CA ALA A 166 -16.38 -13.94 -6.55
C ALA A 166 -16.98 -13.58 -7.93
N MET A 167 -16.44 -14.12 -9.01
CA MET A 167 -16.85 -13.92 -10.39
C MET A 167 -17.58 -15.16 -10.92
N ASP A 168 -18.53 -14.94 -11.83
CA ASP A 168 -19.09 -16.04 -12.62
C ASP A 168 -18.11 -16.47 -13.74
N PRO A 169 -17.97 -17.78 -14.03
CA PRO A 169 -17.16 -18.23 -15.16
C PRO A 169 -17.64 -17.63 -16.49
N GLY A 170 -16.69 -17.00 -17.18
CA GLY A 170 -16.95 -16.27 -18.44
C GLY A 170 -17.05 -14.75 -18.26
N ASP A 171 -17.10 -14.26 -17.04
CA ASP A 171 -16.99 -12.83 -16.78
C ASP A 171 -15.59 -12.30 -17.04
N TYR A 172 -15.51 -11.01 -17.32
CA TYR A 172 -14.24 -10.32 -17.54
C TYR A 172 -13.79 -9.60 -16.26
N TYR A 173 -12.60 -9.95 -15.77
CA TYR A 173 -11.96 -9.23 -14.67
C TYR A 173 -11.11 -8.07 -15.20
N ASP A 174 -11.51 -6.84 -14.87
CA ASP A 174 -10.78 -5.65 -15.31
C ASP A 174 -9.62 -5.30 -14.34
N PHE A 175 -8.45 -5.81 -14.62
CA PHE A 175 -7.24 -5.47 -13.87
C PHE A 175 -6.88 -3.97 -13.88
N SER A 176 -7.53 -3.13 -14.70
CA SER A 176 -7.30 -1.68 -14.71
C SER A 176 -8.21 -0.91 -13.76
N ASP A 177 -9.30 -1.53 -13.32
CA ASP A 177 -10.22 -0.97 -12.34
C ASP A 177 -9.63 -1.10 -10.93
N PRO A 178 -9.46 -0.01 -10.18
CA PRO A 178 -8.97 -0.08 -8.82
C PRO A 178 -9.98 -0.62 -7.81
N ASP A 179 -11.24 -0.82 -8.19
CA ASP A 179 -12.35 -1.27 -7.35
C ASP A 179 -12.47 -0.48 -6.03
N ILE A 180 -12.25 0.83 -6.11
CA ILE A 180 -12.34 1.76 -4.97
C ILE A 180 -12.78 3.14 -5.44
N GLU A 181 -13.71 3.73 -4.71
CA GLU A 181 -14.20 5.09 -4.98
C GLU A 181 -13.25 6.14 -4.43
N CYS A 182 -12.98 7.18 -5.24
CA CYS A 182 -12.22 8.34 -4.80
C CYS A 182 -13.10 9.29 -3.98
N GLY A 183 -12.52 9.90 -2.94
CA GLY A 183 -13.21 10.83 -2.05
C GLY A 183 -12.57 10.90 -0.67
N GLU A 184 -13.32 11.41 0.28
CA GLU A 184 -12.96 11.35 1.70
C GLU A 184 -13.07 9.90 2.19
N ILE A 185 -12.00 9.38 2.75
CA ILE A 185 -11.93 7.99 3.23
C ILE A 185 -11.87 7.88 4.76
N GLY A 186 -11.69 8.99 5.44
CA GLY A 186 -11.69 9.00 6.90
C GLY A 186 -11.19 10.31 7.49
N GLU A 187 -11.14 10.33 8.81
CA GLU A 187 -10.64 11.42 9.63
C GLU A 187 -9.69 10.84 10.68
N VAL A 188 -8.53 11.46 10.87
CA VAL A 188 -7.53 11.02 11.84
C VAL A 188 -7.55 11.88 13.09
N ILE A 189 -7.34 11.25 14.26
CA ILE A 189 -7.16 11.96 15.52
C ILE A 189 -5.68 12.33 15.60
N LEU A 190 -5.42 13.63 15.68
CA LEU A 190 -4.07 14.16 15.90
C LEU A 190 -3.95 14.49 17.39
N GLU A 191 -3.08 13.80 18.10
CA GLU A 191 -2.74 14.08 19.49
C GLU A 191 -1.74 15.25 19.63
#